data_a20962f2e3ef45bb1cacd283f5225350
#
_entry.id   a20962f2e3ef45bb1cacd283f5225350
#
_cell.length_a   1.000
_cell.length_b   1.000
_cell.length_c   1.000
_cell.angle_alpha   90.00
_cell.angle_beta   90.00
_cell.angle_gamma   90.00
#
_symmetry.space_group_name_H-M   'P 1'
#
loop_
_entity.id
_entity.type
_entity.pdbx_description
1 polymer ?
#
loop_
_entity_poly.entity_id
_entity_poly.type
_entity_poly.pdbx_seq_one_letter_code
_entity_poly.pdbx_strand_id
1 'polypeptide(L)'
;MPGLKVAVVMGGPGAEREVSIESGTSVMRALATLGYEGRSLDFDGRFIEALREISPDVVFNALHGVGGEDGTIQGVLEWMGIPYTGSGIAACAVALDKHLTKKLLAAEGLPTPAWDVFDLTGGTLPLLPGSLNLPRVVKPRASGSSAGVVIVRSHEAWSKTILEAAERTPEILAEEFVAGREFSCAVLGEEALPIVEIVPSDEFYSYDAKYKPGGSRHLVPAPIDHDLTSRLQTLALSVHRLLGLRDYSRTDFIVSKEGRPTVLEINALPGMTATSLLPDEALQAGLSYEALVDRLVHYALARGTETGVLSP
;
A
#
# COMPACT_ATOMS: atom_id res chain seq x y z
N MET A 1 -4.81 -25.97 -7.67
CA MET A 1 -5.11 -27.19 -6.85
C MET A 1 -6.62 -27.23 -6.57
N PRO A 2 -7.41 -28.05 -7.25
CA PRO A 2 -8.85 -28.13 -7.01
C PRO A 2 -9.13 -28.54 -5.55
N GLY A 3 -10.02 -27.81 -4.89
CA GLY A 3 -10.42 -28.11 -3.51
C GLY A 3 -9.63 -27.41 -2.40
N LEU A 4 -8.64 -26.55 -2.76
CA LEU A 4 -7.95 -25.71 -1.77
C LEU A 4 -8.92 -24.66 -1.21
N LYS A 5 -9.02 -24.59 0.11
CA LYS A 5 -9.85 -23.61 0.82
C LYS A 5 -9.12 -22.30 1.01
N VAL A 6 -9.61 -21.24 0.39
CA VAL A 6 -9.06 -19.89 0.52
C VAL A 6 -10.06 -18.99 1.23
N ALA A 7 -9.75 -18.53 2.44
CA ALA A 7 -10.53 -17.48 3.09
C ALA A 7 -10.08 -16.13 2.56
N VAL A 8 -10.98 -15.36 1.96
CA VAL A 8 -10.71 -14.00 1.48
C VAL A 8 -11.19 -13.02 2.53
N VAL A 9 -10.25 -12.38 3.22
CA VAL A 9 -10.57 -11.39 4.24
C VAL A 9 -10.74 -10.04 3.58
N MET A 10 -11.92 -9.44 3.78
CA MET A 10 -12.31 -8.16 3.19
C MET A 10 -13.16 -7.35 4.16
N GLY A 11 -13.45 -6.09 3.85
CA GLY A 11 -14.25 -5.22 4.71
C GLY A 11 -13.40 -4.56 5.80
N GLY A 12 -13.63 -4.92 7.05
CA GLY A 12 -12.95 -4.32 8.20
C GLY A 12 -13.53 -2.96 8.63
N PRO A 13 -13.05 -2.39 9.74
CA PRO A 13 -13.64 -1.18 10.34
C PRO A 13 -13.14 0.14 9.74
N GLY A 14 -12.15 0.11 8.84
CA GLY A 14 -11.48 1.29 8.30
C GLY A 14 -12.31 2.08 7.28
N ALA A 15 -11.85 3.30 6.97
CA ALA A 15 -12.45 4.15 5.93
C ALA A 15 -12.36 3.55 4.51
N GLU A 16 -11.47 2.57 4.32
CA GLU A 16 -11.24 1.87 3.05
C GLU A 16 -12.07 0.59 2.89
N ARG A 17 -13.09 0.40 3.76
CA ARG A 17 -13.94 -0.79 3.78
C ARG A 17 -14.54 -1.15 2.41
N GLU A 18 -15.07 -0.18 1.68
CA GLU A 18 -15.70 -0.41 0.38
C GLU A 18 -14.68 -0.88 -0.67
N VAL A 19 -13.51 -0.29 -0.70
CA VAL A 19 -12.40 -0.69 -1.60
C VAL A 19 -11.93 -2.10 -1.27
N SER A 20 -11.85 -2.44 0.01
CA SER A 20 -11.52 -3.78 0.48
C SER A 20 -12.55 -4.83 0.03
N ILE A 21 -13.85 -4.53 0.14
CA ILE A 21 -14.94 -5.40 -0.33
C ILE A 21 -14.87 -5.60 -1.85
N GLU A 22 -14.59 -4.54 -2.61
CA GLU A 22 -14.45 -4.62 -4.06
C GLU A 22 -13.25 -5.47 -4.46
N SER A 23 -12.09 -5.25 -3.83
CA SER A 23 -10.87 -6.05 -4.02
C SER A 23 -11.14 -7.52 -3.71
N GLY A 24 -11.70 -7.81 -2.53
CA GLY A 24 -12.01 -9.18 -2.11
C GLY A 24 -13.04 -9.85 -3.02
N THR A 25 -14.06 -9.12 -3.49
CA THR A 25 -15.05 -9.63 -4.45
C THR A 25 -14.39 -10.02 -5.78
N SER A 26 -13.45 -9.22 -6.27
CA SER A 26 -12.70 -9.52 -7.49
C SER A 26 -11.83 -10.76 -7.31
N VAL A 27 -11.16 -10.89 -6.17
CA VAL A 27 -10.38 -12.09 -5.80
C VAL A 27 -11.28 -13.33 -5.72
N MET A 28 -12.46 -13.24 -5.10
CA MET A 28 -13.41 -14.35 -5.00
C MET A 28 -13.85 -14.86 -6.39
N ARG A 29 -14.05 -13.97 -7.36
CA ARG A 29 -14.39 -14.35 -8.75
C ARG A 29 -13.23 -15.10 -9.41
N ALA A 30 -11.98 -14.60 -9.23
CA ALA A 30 -10.80 -15.28 -9.75
C ALA A 30 -10.60 -16.67 -9.14
N LEU A 31 -10.76 -16.82 -7.83
CA LEU A 31 -10.69 -18.11 -7.14
C LEU A 31 -11.74 -19.10 -7.67
N ALA A 32 -12.96 -18.65 -7.91
CA ALA A 32 -14.03 -19.49 -8.50
C ALA A 32 -13.65 -19.96 -9.92
N THR A 33 -13.09 -19.09 -10.76
CA THR A 33 -12.59 -19.43 -12.10
C THR A 33 -11.47 -20.46 -12.04
N LEU A 34 -10.59 -20.37 -11.04
CA LEU A 34 -9.47 -21.28 -10.81
C LEU A 34 -9.88 -22.62 -10.16
N GLY A 35 -11.13 -22.76 -9.73
CA GLY A 35 -11.64 -23.97 -9.08
C GLY A 35 -11.22 -24.11 -7.61
N TYR A 36 -10.86 -23.02 -6.94
CA TYR A 36 -10.63 -22.96 -5.50
C TYR A 36 -11.94 -22.86 -4.70
N GLU A 37 -11.95 -23.36 -3.48
CA GLU A 37 -13.06 -23.16 -2.55
C GLU A 37 -12.89 -21.82 -1.81
N GLY A 38 -13.36 -20.72 -2.44
CA GLY A 38 -13.31 -19.38 -1.86
C GLY A 38 -14.38 -19.19 -0.77
N ARG A 39 -14.00 -18.58 0.36
CA ARG A 39 -14.88 -18.16 1.44
C ARG A 39 -14.61 -16.72 1.82
N SER A 40 -15.57 -15.82 1.66
CA SER A 40 -15.45 -14.43 2.10
C SER A 40 -15.59 -14.32 3.61
N LEU A 41 -14.79 -13.45 4.23
CA LEU A 41 -14.76 -13.23 5.65
C LEU A 41 -14.56 -11.75 5.96
N ASP A 42 -15.46 -11.16 6.74
CA ASP A 42 -15.30 -9.78 7.22
C ASP A 42 -14.33 -9.74 8.42
N PHE A 43 -13.52 -8.71 8.50
CA PHE A 43 -12.64 -8.47 9.63
C PHE A 43 -13.39 -7.70 10.72
N ASP A 44 -14.18 -8.43 11.50
CA ASP A 44 -15.03 -7.91 12.56
C ASP A 44 -14.80 -8.67 13.90
N GLY A 45 -15.63 -8.40 14.91
CA GLY A 45 -15.51 -9.02 16.24
C GLY A 45 -15.67 -10.55 16.28
N ARG A 46 -16.14 -11.18 15.19
CA ARG A 46 -16.30 -12.64 15.05
C ARG A 46 -15.25 -13.29 14.17
N PHE A 47 -14.26 -12.53 13.73
CA PHE A 47 -13.26 -12.95 12.77
C PHE A 47 -12.54 -14.25 13.16
N ILE A 48 -12.10 -14.37 14.41
CA ILE A 48 -11.35 -15.54 14.90
C ILE A 48 -12.22 -16.80 14.92
N GLU A 49 -13.47 -16.69 15.39
CA GLU A 49 -14.42 -17.79 15.40
C GLU A 49 -14.71 -18.27 13.98
N ALA A 50 -14.97 -17.33 13.06
CA ALA A 50 -15.25 -17.64 11.67
C ALA A 50 -14.05 -18.28 10.96
N LEU A 51 -12.81 -17.85 11.23
CA LEU A 51 -11.60 -18.51 10.74
C LEU A 51 -11.51 -19.97 11.20
N ARG A 52 -11.82 -20.25 12.49
CA ARG A 52 -11.81 -21.61 13.03
C ARG A 52 -12.89 -22.48 12.38
N GLU A 53 -14.08 -21.94 12.14
CA GLU A 53 -15.19 -22.66 11.49
C GLU A 53 -14.84 -22.98 10.02
N ILE A 54 -14.25 -22.04 9.28
CA ILE A 54 -13.83 -22.23 7.90
C ILE A 54 -12.66 -23.20 7.80
N SER A 55 -11.71 -23.12 8.74
CA SER A 55 -10.45 -23.88 8.71
C SER A 55 -9.79 -23.81 7.33
N PRO A 56 -9.38 -22.62 6.87
CA PRO A 56 -8.81 -22.43 5.54
C PRO A 56 -7.39 -22.97 5.46
N ASP A 57 -6.98 -23.39 4.26
CA ASP A 57 -5.58 -23.76 3.97
C ASP A 57 -4.71 -22.51 3.84
N VAL A 58 -5.32 -21.39 3.41
CA VAL A 58 -4.64 -20.11 3.24
C VAL A 58 -5.63 -18.94 3.34
N VAL A 59 -5.17 -17.82 3.85
CA VAL A 59 -5.91 -16.55 3.86
C VAL A 59 -5.40 -15.64 2.74
N PHE A 60 -6.31 -15.17 1.89
CA PHE A 60 -6.04 -14.04 0.99
C PHE A 60 -6.44 -12.75 1.70
N ASN A 61 -5.46 -11.92 2.04
CA ASN A 61 -5.70 -10.64 2.69
C ASN A 61 -6.03 -9.57 1.64
N ALA A 62 -7.29 -9.16 1.56
CA ALA A 62 -7.77 -8.07 0.71
C ALA A 62 -8.21 -6.84 1.51
N LEU A 63 -7.79 -6.73 2.78
CA LEU A 63 -8.03 -5.53 3.59
C LEU A 63 -7.17 -4.37 3.11
N HIS A 64 -7.61 -3.15 3.45
CA HIS A 64 -6.85 -1.93 3.23
C HIS A 64 -6.78 -1.09 4.50
N GLY A 65 -5.67 -0.35 4.65
CA GLY A 65 -5.43 0.53 5.76
C GLY A 65 -5.24 -0.18 7.10
N VAL A 66 -5.70 0.49 8.17
CA VAL A 66 -5.55 0.01 9.56
C VAL A 66 -6.27 -1.32 9.77
N GLY A 67 -5.60 -2.25 10.42
CA GLY A 67 -6.05 -3.62 10.64
C GLY A 67 -5.58 -4.60 9.55
N GLY A 68 -5.45 -4.14 8.30
CA GLY A 68 -5.02 -4.95 7.15
C GLY A 68 -3.55 -4.80 6.80
N GLU A 69 -3.03 -3.56 6.88
CA GLU A 69 -1.71 -3.18 6.39
C GLU A 69 -0.72 -2.80 7.51
N ASP A 70 -1.12 -2.91 8.78
CA ASP A 70 -0.36 -2.46 9.95
C ASP A 70 0.27 -3.59 10.78
N GLY A 71 0.15 -4.84 10.35
CA GLY A 71 0.62 -6.01 11.08
C GLY A 71 -0.43 -6.66 11.99
N THR A 72 -1.60 -6.06 12.18
CA THR A 72 -2.64 -6.55 13.11
C THR A 72 -3.17 -7.92 12.67
N ILE A 73 -3.74 -8.01 11.47
CA ILE A 73 -4.26 -9.29 10.95
C ILE A 73 -3.14 -10.31 10.77
N GLN A 74 -1.96 -9.87 10.32
CA GLN A 74 -0.79 -10.73 10.15
C GLN A 74 -0.42 -11.39 11.48
N GLY A 75 -0.42 -10.64 12.59
CA GLY A 75 -0.17 -11.17 13.92
C GLY A 75 -1.17 -12.22 14.36
N VAL A 76 -2.45 -12.05 14.06
CA VAL A 76 -3.50 -13.04 14.35
C VAL A 76 -3.26 -14.32 13.54
N LEU A 77 -2.99 -14.20 12.23
CA LEU A 77 -2.79 -15.33 11.34
C LEU A 77 -1.52 -16.11 11.67
N GLU A 78 -0.41 -15.41 11.98
CA GLU A 78 0.82 -16.05 12.48
C GLU A 78 0.57 -16.83 13.77
N TRP A 79 -0.13 -16.23 14.75
CA TRP A 79 -0.47 -16.90 16.00
C TRP A 79 -1.36 -18.12 15.80
N MET A 80 -2.28 -18.07 14.82
CA MET A 80 -3.16 -19.20 14.49
C MET A 80 -2.47 -20.26 13.59
N GLY A 81 -1.26 -20.01 13.10
CA GLY A 81 -0.55 -20.92 12.19
C GLY A 81 -1.18 -21.02 10.81
N ILE A 82 -1.86 -19.98 10.34
CA ILE A 82 -2.55 -19.96 9.04
C ILE A 82 -1.71 -19.17 8.02
N PRO A 83 -1.28 -19.79 6.90
CA PRO A 83 -0.60 -19.09 5.81
C PRO A 83 -1.48 -17.96 5.22
N TYR A 84 -0.86 -16.85 4.81
CA TYR A 84 -1.57 -15.72 4.24
C TYR A 84 -0.76 -15.01 3.16
N THR A 85 -1.45 -14.32 2.25
CA THR A 85 -0.82 -13.53 1.17
C THR A 85 -0.26 -12.22 1.70
N GLY A 86 0.88 -11.82 1.16
CA GLY A 86 1.51 -10.53 1.43
C GLY A 86 2.54 -10.56 2.54
N SER A 87 2.95 -9.37 2.93
CA SER A 87 4.08 -9.12 3.84
C SER A 87 3.76 -9.47 5.29
N GLY A 88 4.80 -9.73 6.07
CA GLY A 88 4.70 -10.08 7.49
C GLY A 88 4.46 -8.87 8.39
N ILE A 89 4.35 -9.13 9.71
CA ILE A 89 3.97 -8.15 10.75
C ILE A 89 4.85 -6.89 10.69
N ALA A 90 6.17 -7.06 10.80
CA ALA A 90 7.11 -5.94 10.88
C ALA A 90 7.13 -5.12 9.58
N ALA A 91 7.14 -5.79 8.43
CA ALA A 91 7.17 -5.14 7.12
C ALA A 91 5.90 -4.30 6.87
N CYS A 92 4.71 -4.84 7.20
CA CYS A 92 3.45 -4.11 7.10
C CYS A 92 3.44 -2.89 8.03
N ALA A 93 3.79 -3.08 9.31
CA ALA A 93 3.80 -1.99 10.28
C ALA A 93 4.75 -0.84 9.87
N VAL A 94 5.93 -1.18 9.36
CA VAL A 94 6.91 -0.18 8.89
C VAL A 94 6.43 0.49 7.61
N ALA A 95 5.90 -0.25 6.64
CA ALA A 95 5.44 0.31 5.37
C ALA A 95 4.29 1.31 5.55
N LEU A 96 3.36 1.05 6.48
CA LEU A 96 2.26 1.96 6.79
C LEU A 96 2.74 3.24 7.50
N ASP A 97 3.77 3.15 8.36
CA ASP A 97 4.36 4.27 9.07
C ASP A 97 5.35 5.02 8.16
N LYS A 98 4.87 6.10 7.54
CA LYS A 98 5.68 6.91 6.61
C LYS A 98 6.97 7.46 7.23
N HIS A 99 6.97 7.75 8.54
CA HIS A 99 8.16 8.23 9.23
C HIS A 99 9.23 7.13 9.36
N LEU A 100 8.83 5.93 9.78
CA LEU A 100 9.75 4.80 9.89
C LEU A 100 10.29 4.39 8.52
N THR A 101 9.41 4.29 7.52
CA THR A 101 9.81 4.04 6.13
C THR A 101 10.86 5.03 5.65
N LYS A 102 10.60 6.34 5.78
CA LYS A 102 11.53 7.39 5.34
C LYS A 102 12.87 7.35 6.10
N LYS A 103 12.86 7.02 7.39
CA LYS A 103 14.09 6.80 8.15
C LYS A 103 14.95 5.68 7.58
N LEU A 104 14.34 4.55 7.23
CA LEU A 104 15.05 3.42 6.61
C LEU A 104 15.57 3.78 5.22
N LEU A 105 14.74 4.41 4.39
CA LEU A 105 15.16 4.89 3.07
C LEU A 105 16.36 5.82 3.17
N ALA A 106 16.31 6.81 4.07
CA ALA A 106 17.40 7.78 4.25
C ALA A 106 18.68 7.13 4.79
N ALA A 107 18.58 6.15 5.70
CA ALA A 107 19.71 5.41 6.24
C ALA A 107 20.44 4.61 5.14
N GLU A 108 19.73 4.10 4.15
CA GLU A 108 20.29 3.37 3.00
C GLU A 108 20.61 4.30 1.80
N GLY A 109 20.46 5.62 1.96
CA GLY A 109 20.72 6.58 0.89
C GLY A 109 19.71 6.52 -0.27
N LEU A 110 18.54 5.91 -0.06
CA LEU A 110 17.48 5.88 -1.06
C LEU A 110 16.73 7.22 -1.08
N PRO A 111 16.40 7.76 -2.26
CA PRO A 111 15.84 9.11 -2.39
C PRO A 111 14.41 9.17 -1.86
N THR A 112 14.16 10.03 -0.89
CA THR A 112 12.81 10.36 -0.37
C THR A 112 12.78 11.85 -0.02
N PRO A 113 11.62 12.56 -0.09
CA PRO A 113 11.56 13.97 0.27
C PRO A 113 12.01 14.19 1.71
N ALA A 114 12.72 15.29 1.99
CA ALA A 114 13.00 15.72 3.36
C ALA A 114 11.67 15.95 4.11
N TRP A 115 11.61 15.58 5.39
CA TRP A 115 10.38 15.59 6.16
C TRP A 115 10.59 15.91 7.63
N ASP A 116 9.51 16.38 8.26
CA ASP A 116 9.38 16.56 9.71
C ASP A 116 8.10 15.90 10.20
N VAL A 117 8.08 15.49 11.48
CA VAL A 117 6.90 14.91 12.14
C VAL A 117 6.43 15.85 13.24
N PHE A 118 5.12 16.04 13.33
CA PHE A 118 4.50 16.90 14.33
C PHE A 118 3.45 16.12 15.12
N ASP A 119 3.60 16.16 16.46
CA ASP A 119 2.61 15.66 17.40
C ASP A 119 1.50 16.72 17.59
N LEU A 120 0.26 16.33 17.41
CA LEU A 120 -0.92 17.17 17.53
C LEU A 120 -1.70 16.93 18.84
N THR A 121 -1.23 16.02 19.70
CA THR A 121 -1.95 15.62 20.94
C THR A 121 -1.79 16.62 22.09
N GLY A 122 -0.77 17.49 22.02
CA GLY A 122 -0.39 18.38 23.12
C GLY A 122 -1.24 19.63 23.30
N GLY A 123 -2.32 19.82 22.55
CA GLY A 123 -3.21 21.01 22.62
C GLY A 123 -2.61 22.31 22.10
N THR A 124 -1.31 22.38 21.85
CA THR A 124 -0.63 23.50 21.18
C THR A 124 -0.28 23.07 19.77
N LEU A 125 -0.94 23.68 18.79
CA LEU A 125 -0.69 23.34 17.39
C LEU A 125 0.71 23.82 16.96
N PRO A 126 1.49 23.00 16.24
CA PRO A 126 2.82 23.36 15.82
C PRO A 126 2.78 24.51 14.81
N LEU A 127 3.63 25.51 15.05
CA LEU A 127 3.90 26.56 14.07
C LEU A 127 4.73 25.98 12.92
N LEU A 128 4.56 26.53 11.72
CA LEU A 128 5.48 26.22 10.62
C LEU A 128 6.88 26.68 11.02
N PRO A 129 7.86 25.76 11.17
CA PRO A 129 9.22 26.15 11.48
C PRO A 129 9.79 27.08 10.40
N GLY A 130 10.52 28.11 10.77
CA GLY A 130 11.14 29.07 9.83
C GLY A 130 12.17 28.41 8.89
N SER A 131 12.65 27.20 9.22
CA SER A 131 13.51 26.37 8.38
C SER A 131 12.76 25.58 7.29
N LEU A 132 11.45 25.47 7.35
CA LEU A 132 10.66 24.76 6.36
C LEU A 132 10.28 25.68 5.19
N ASN A 133 10.77 25.36 4.02
CA ASN A 133 10.38 26.02 2.79
C ASN A 133 9.00 25.53 2.31
N LEU A 134 8.19 26.45 1.80
CA LEU A 134 6.93 26.12 1.10
C LEU A 134 7.20 25.93 -0.40
N PRO A 135 6.40 25.15 -1.12
CA PRO A 135 5.27 24.36 -0.63
C PRO A 135 5.67 23.09 0.12
N ARG A 136 4.76 22.59 1.00
CA ARG A 136 4.92 21.33 1.73
C ARG A 136 3.71 20.44 1.49
N VAL A 137 3.94 19.12 1.53
CA VAL A 137 2.87 18.12 1.56
C VAL A 137 2.67 17.69 3.00
N VAL A 138 1.48 17.95 3.53
CA VAL A 138 1.07 17.52 4.87
C VAL A 138 0.17 16.30 4.74
N LYS A 139 0.46 15.26 5.51
CA LYS A 139 -0.29 14.00 5.49
C LYS A 139 -0.28 13.32 6.87
N PRO A 140 -1.27 12.50 7.22
CA PRO A 140 -1.20 11.66 8.41
C PRO A 140 0.03 10.75 8.36
N ARG A 141 0.69 10.53 9.50
CA ARG A 141 1.87 9.69 9.60
C ARG A 141 1.59 8.24 9.17
N ALA A 142 0.47 7.68 9.64
CA ALA A 142 0.07 6.31 9.38
C ALA A 142 -1.35 6.28 8.79
N SER A 143 -1.45 6.32 7.47
CA SER A 143 -2.73 6.22 6.75
C SER A 143 -2.47 5.77 5.31
N GLY A 144 -3.48 5.15 4.69
CA GLY A 144 -3.48 4.77 3.28
C GLY A 144 -4.24 5.76 2.37
N SER A 145 -4.33 5.41 1.10
CA SER A 145 -5.24 5.99 0.07
C SER A 145 -5.20 7.51 -0.12
N SER A 146 -4.08 8.17 0.16
CA SER A 146 -3.97 9.65 0.09
C SER A 146 -4.99 10.40 0.96
N ALA A 147 -5.61 9.74 1.95
CA ALA A 147 -6.55 10.37 2.85
C ALA A 147 -5.85 11.43 3.72
N GLY A 148 -6.38 12.66 3.73
CA GLY A 148 -5.83 13.76 4.51
C GLY A 148 -4.52 14.36 3.97
N VAL A 149 -4.15 14.09 2.72
CA VAL A 149 -3.00 14.70 2.05
C VAL A 149 -3.38 16.10 1.56
N VAL A 150 -2.58 17.11 1.94
CA VAL A 150 -2.80 18.52 1.57
C VAL A 150 -1.49 19.16 1.15
N ILE A 151 -1.49 19.88 0.03
CA ILE A 151 -0.36 20.71 -0.40
C ILE A 151 -0.50 22.11 0.22
N VAL A 152 0.36 22.42 1.17
CA VAL A 152 0.39 23.69 1.89
C VAL A 152 1.32 24.67 1.18
N ARG A 153 0.79 25.84 0.78
CA ARG A 153 1.51 26.85 -0.01
C ARG A 153 1.72 28.17 0.74
N SER A 154 1.11 28.34 1.91
CA SER A 154 1.22 29.56 2.72
C SER A 154 1.18 29.25 4.22
N HIS A 155 1.63 30.19 5.06
CA HIS A 155 1.53 30.08 6.52
C HIS A 155 0.09 30.01 7.01
N GLU A 156 -0.83 30.72 6.34
CA GLU A 156 -2.25 30.68 6.66
C GLU A 156 -2.83 29.29 6.35
N ALA A 157 -2.52 28.72 5.18
CA ALA A 157 -2.92 27.36 4.81
C ALA A 157 -2.34 26.32 5.78
N TRP A 158 -1.11 26.52 6.28
CA TRP A 158 -0.52 25.66 7.31
C TRP A 158 -1.40 25.61 8.55
N SER A 159 -1.68 26.76 9.14
CA SER A 159 -2.46 26.83 10.40
C SER A 159 -3.84 26.16 10.27
N LYS A 160 -4.52 26.38 9.14
CA LYS A 160 -5.79 25.74 8.83
C LYS A 160 -5.65 24.23 8.70
N THR A 161 -4.68 23.76 7.92
CA THR A 161 -4.44 22.33 7.69
C THR A 161 -4.12 21.60 8.99
N ILE A 162 -3.28 22.19 9.85
CA ILE A 162 -2.91 21.58 11.13
C ILE A 162 -4.13 21.48 12.07
N LEU A 163 -4.97 22.51 12.09
CA LEU A 163 -6.20 22.50 12.90
C LEU A 163 -7.16 21.38 12.46
N GLU A 164 -7.39 21.24 11.15
CA GLU A 164 -8.23 20.19 10.59
C GLU A 164 -7.63 18.79 10.78
N ALA A 165 -6.31 18.67 10.72
CA ALA A 165 -5.61 17.39 10.94
C ALA A 165 -5.69 16.94 12.39
N ALA A 166 -5.61 17.87 13.36
CA ALA A 166 -5.67 17.58 14.80
C ALA A 166 -6.99 16.93 15.23
N GLU A 167 -8.07 17.12 14.47
CA GLU A 167 -9.36 16.46 14.70
C GLU A 167 -9.38 14.99 14.26
N ARG A 168 -8.41 14.55 13.45
CA ARG A 168 -8.45 13.28 12.73
C ARG A 168 -7.27 12.36 13.02
N THR A 169 -6.11 12.92 13.36
CA THR A 169 -4.89 12.14 13.58
C THR A 169 -4.04 12.74 14.68
N PRO A 170 -3.42 11.90 15.53
CA PRO A 170 -2.51 12.39 16.58
C PRO A 170 -1.19 12.92 16.04
N GLU A 171 -0.76 12.49 14.86
CA GLU A 171 0.53 12.86 14.27
C GLU A 171 0.40 13.09 12.76
N ILE A 172 1.10 14.10 12.29
CA ILE A 172 1.28 14.38 10.86
C ILE A 172 2.74 14.34 10.47
N LEU A 173 2.94 14.12 9.18
CA LEU A 173 4.22 14.26 8.49
C LEU A 173 4.09 15.43 7.51
N ALA A 174 5.04 16.36 7.54
CA ALA A 174 5.17 17.43 6.57
C ALA A 174 6.45 17.21 5.77
N GLU A 175 6.32 17.02 4.46
CA GLU A 175 7.45 16.75 3.59
C GLU A 175 7.62 17.81 2.51
N GLU A 176 8.80 17.90 1.96
CA GLU A 176 9.10 18.75 0.82
C GLU A 176 8.22 18.38 -0.37
N PHE A 177 7.60 19.39 -0.99
CA PHE A 177 6.85 19.17 -2.23
C PHE A 177 7.83 18.98 -3.40
N VAL A 178 7.79 17.82 -4.01
CA VAL A 178 8.58 17.49 -5.21
C VAL A 178 7.68 17.63 -6.44
N ALA A 179 7.99 18.61 -7.29
CA ALA A 179 7.29 18.80 -8.55
C ALA A 179 7.79 17.80 -9.59
N GLY A 180 6.88 17.10 -10.27
CA GLY A 180 7.27 16.09 -11.25
C GLY A 180 6.11 15.29 -11.80
N ARG A 181 6.45 14.22 -12.52
CA ARG A 181 5.50 13.19 -13.00
C ARG A 181 5.42 12.08 -11.98
N GLU A 182 4.22 11.55 -11.77
CA GLU A 182 3.98 10.47 -10.80
C GLU A 182 4.03 9.10 -11.49
N PHE A 183 4.75 8.17 -10.86
CA PHE A 183 4.94 6.81 -11.35
C PHE A 183 4.71 5.80 -10.24
N SER A 184 4.37 4.60 -10.64
CA SER A 184 4.22 3.45 -9.75
C SER A 184 4.96 2.25 -10.33
N CYS A 185 5.49 1.42 -9.45
CA CYS A 185 6.10 0.14 -9.79
C CYS A 185 5.76 -0.90 -8.74
N ALA A 186 5.04 -1.92 -9.14
CA ALA A 186 4.83 -3.08 -8.29
C ALA A 186 6.00 -4.06 -8.39
N VAL A 187 6.21 -4.78 -7.31
CA VAL A 187 7.09 -5.94 -7.24
C VAL A 187 6.23 -7.17 -6.99
N LEU A 188 6.48 -8.23 -7.71
CA LEU A 188 5.80 -9.52 -7.57
C LEU A 188 6.86 -10.63 -7.36
N GLY A 189 6.95 -11.18 -6.14
CA GLY A 189 8.08 -12.00 -5.74
C GLY A 189 9.38 -11.21 -5.76
N GLU A 190 10.31 -11.57 -6.64
CA GLU A 190 11.60 -10.89 -6.84
C GLU A 190 11.66 -10.11 -8.16
N GLU A 191 10.53 -9.90 -8.82
CA GLU A 191 10.45 -9.26 -10.13
C GLU A 191 9.73 -7.91 -10.03
N ALA A 192 10.36 -6.83 -10.55
CA ALA A 192 9.71 -5.54 -10.74
C ALA A 192 8.86 -5.58 -12.01
N LEU A 193 7.60 -5.17 -11.89
CA LEU A 193 6.66 -5.13 -12.99
C LEU A 193 6.87 -3.89 -13.90
N PRO A 194 6.19 -3.81 -15.06
CA PRO A 194 6.21 -2.62 -15.91
C PRO A 194 5.75 -1.37 -15.16
N ILE A 195 6.43 -0.25 -15.41
CA ILE A 195 6.11 1.02 -14.77
C ILE A 195 4.77 1.58 -15.26
N VAL A 196 3.97 2.08 -14.33
CA VAL A 196 2.79 2.90 -14.61
C VAL A 196 3.13 4.37 -14.45
N GLU A 197 2.73 5.22 -15.40
CA GLU A 197 2.60 6.65 -15.17
C GLU A 197 1.17 6.97 -14.76
N ILE A 198 1.02 7.66 -13.64
CA ILE A 198 -0.26 8.14 -13.13
C ILE A 198 -0.43 9.59 -13.57
N VAL A 199 -1.43 9.83 -14.40
CA VAL A 199 -1.78 11.18 -14.86
C VAL A 199 -3.09 11.57 -14.18
N PRO A 200 -3.03 12.31 -13.05
CA PRO A 200 -4.24 12.74 -12.36
C PRO A 200 -4.99 13.80 -13.19
N SER A 201 -6.32 13.85 -13.04
CA SER A 201 -7.13 14.92 -13.64
C SER A 201 -6.95 16.25 -12.91
N ASP A 202 -6.55 16.20 -11.65
CA ASP A 202 -6.31 17.33 -10.77
C ASP A 202 -4.81 17.58 -10.57
N GLU A 203 -4.43 18.47 -9.65
CA GLU A 203 -3.04 18.84 -9.38
C GLU A 203 -2.20 17.68 -8.80
N PHE A 204 -2.83 16.70 -8.13
CA PHE A 204 -2.15 15.52 -7.57
C PHE A 204 -3.10 14.32 -7.48
N TYR A 205 -2.53 13.12 -7.26
CA TYR A 205 -3.25 11.86 -7.15
C TYR A 205 -3.94 11.73 -5.78
N SER A 206 -5.04 12.50 -5.63
CA SER A 206 -5.87 12.54 -4.43
C SER A 206 -6.70 11.26 -4.24
N TYR A 207 -7.37 11.12 -3.08
CA TYR A 207 -8.34 10.05 -2.83
C TYR A 207 -9.41 10.00 -3.93
N ASP A 208 -9.96 11.15 -4.29
CA ASP A 208 -10.96 11.26 -5.36
C ASP A 208 -10.37 10.85 -6.72
N ALA A 209 -9.14 11.23 -7.01
CA ALA A 209 -8.46 10.85 -8.24
C ALA A 209 -8.16 9.34 -8.32
N LYS A 210 -8.01 8.66 -7.17
CA LYS A 210 -7.80 7.20 -7.10
C LYS A 210 -9.07 6.38 -7.36
N TYR A 211 -10.22 6.86 -6.88
CA TYR A 211 -11.43 6.01 -6.80
C TYR A 211 -12.63 6.53 -7.60
N LYS A 212 -12.64 7.80 -8.03
CA LYS A 212 -13.71 8.31 -8.88
C LYS A 212 -13.45 7.99 -10.36
N PRO A 213 -14.46 7.58 -11.12
CA PRO A 213 -14.33 7.37 -12.55
C PRO A 213 -13.80 8.61 -13.27
N GLY A 214 -12.68 8.46 -14.01
CA GLY A 214 -12.04 9.57 -14.71
C GLY A 214 -11.17 10.48 -13.85
N GLY A 215 -10.94 10.18 -12.58
CA GLY A 215 -10.09 10.94 -11.67
C GLY A 215 -8.60 10.87 -12.00
N SER A 216 -8.18 9.81 -12.69
CA SER A 216 -6.82 9.65 -13.21
C SER A 216 -6.81 8.78 -14.46
N ARG A 217 -5.70 8.85 -15.21
CA ARG A 217 -5.41 7.96 -16.33
C ARG A 217 -4.10 7.25 -16.06
N HIS A 218 -4.10 5.93 -16.21
CA HIS A 218 -2.91 5.08 -16.10
C HIS A 218 -2.34 4.82 -17.48
N LEU A 219 -1.05 5.10 -17.67
CA LEU A 219 -0.31 4.77 -18.89
C LEU A 219 0.62 3.59 -18.56
N VAL A 220 0.29 2.43 -19.11
CA VAL A 220 1.03 1.17 -18.86
C VAL A 220 1.37 0.51 -20.20
N PRO A 221 2.65 0.30 -20.53
CA PRO A 221 3.82 0.79 -19.83
C PRO A 221 3.93 2.31 -19.91
N ALA A 222 4.55 2.92 -18.89
CA ALA A 222 4.79 4.37 -18.88
C ALA A 222 5.61 4.81 -20.11
N PRO A 223 5.27 5.95 -20.75
CA PRO A 223 6.01 6.47 -21.90
C PRO A 223 7.32 7.19 -21.44
N ILE A 224 8.28 6.41 -20.98
CA ILE A 224 9.61 6.81 -20.52
C ILE A 224 10.69 5.96 -21.19
N ASP A 225 11.93 6.43 -21.16
CA ASP A 225 13.04 5.68 -21.72
C ASP A 225 13.44 4.47 -20.86
N HIS A 226 14.26 3.60 -21.44
CA HIS A 226 14.71 2.38 -20.81
C HIS A 226 15.57 2.65 -19.55
N ASP A 227 16.37 3.72 -19.56
CA ASP A 227 17.24 4.06 -18.44
C ASP A 227 16.40 4.44 -17.19
N LEU A 228 15.41 5.32 -17.37
CA LEU A 228 14.51 5.70 -16.28
C LEU A 228 13.65 4.51 -15.82
N THR A 229 13.16 3.67 -16.74
CA THR A 229 12.45 2.43 -16.42
C THR A 229 13.28 1.55 -15.50
N SER A 230 14.52 1.25 -15.89
CA SER A 230 15.43 0.39 -15.12
C SER A 230 15.77 0.96 -13.75
N ARG A 231 15.94 2.29 -13.65
CA ARG A 231 16.19 2.97 -12.37
C ARG A 231 15.00 2.86 -11.42
N LEU A 232 13.78 3.09 -11.91
CA LEU A 232 12.56 2.98 -11.10
C LEU A 232 12.32 1.54 -10.63
N GLN A 233 12.51 0.55 -11.52
CA GLN A 233 12.39 -0.87 -11.18
C GLN A 233 13.45 -1.30 -10.16
N THR A 234 14.69 -0.89 -10.32
CA THR A 234 15.77 -1.17 -9.36
C THR A 234 15.47 -0.55 -8.00
N LEU A 235 14.96 0.68 -7.98
CA LEU A 235 14.59 1.38 -6.76
C LEU A 235 13.41 0.69 -6.05
N ALA A 236 12.38 0.26 -6.79
CA ALA A 236 11.25 -0.51 -6.24
C ALA A 236 11.72 -1.82 -5.59
N LEU A 237 12.58 -2.58 -6.25
CA LEU A 237 13.17 -3.81 -5.70
C LEU A 237 14.03 -3.52 -4.45
N SER A 238 14.81 -2.45 -4.47
CA SER A 238 15.64 -2.06 -3.31
C SER A 238 14.77 -1.72 -2.11
N VAL A 239 13.69 -0.97 -2.31
CA VAL A 239 12.73 -0.61 -1.26
C VAL A 239 12.00 -1.86 -0.74
N HIS A 240 11.53 -2.73 -1.65
CA HIS A 240 10.87 -3.99 -1.31
C HIS A 240 11.73 -4.84 -0.35
N ARG A 241 13.01 -5.03 -0.72
CA ARG A 241 13.96 -5.81 0.08
C ARG A 241 14.34 -5.14 1.39
N LEU A 242 14.58 -3.81 1.37
CA LEU A 242 14.94 -3.04 2.55
C LEU A 242 13.90 -3.15 3.66
N LEU A 243 12.61 -3.08 3.30
CA LEU A 243 11.52 -3.16 4.26
C LEU A 243 11.13 -4.60 4.63
N GLY A 244 11.79 -5.62 4.06
CA GLY A 244 11.45 -7.02 4.27
C GLY A 244 10.06 -7.38 3.72
N LEU A 245 9.61 -6.68 2.69
CA LEU A 245 8.36 -6.98 2.00
C LEU A 245 8.48 -8.31 1.26
N ARG A 246 7.35 -8.96 1.01
CA ARG A 246 7.30 -10.26 0.34
C ARG A 246 6.02 -10.43 -0.45
N ASP A 247 5.99 -11.42 -1.33
CA ASP A 247 4.93 -11.78 -2.25
C ASP A 247 4.65 -10.66 -3.27
N TYR A 248 4.24 -9.49 -2.80
CA TYR A 248 3.98 -8.31 -3.63
C TYR A 248 4.04 -7.02 -2.81
N SER A 249 4.33 -5.95 -3.49
CA SER A 249 4.27 -4.58 -2.96
C SER A 249 4.16 -3.60 -4.11
N ARG A 250 3.94 -2.32 -3.81
CA ARG A 250 3.97 -1.24 -4.80
C ARG A 250 4.70 -0.03 -4.21
N THR A 251 5.63 0.51 -4.98
CA THR A 251 6.34 1.74 -4.64
C THR A 251 5.88 2.87 -5.56
N ASP A 252 5.48 3.99 -4.98
CA ASP A 252 5.03 5.17 -5.70
C ASP A 252 6.13 6.25 -5.69
N PHE A 253 6.35 6.90 -6.84
CA PHE A 253 7.47 7.82 -7.10
C PHE A 253 6.99 9.13 -7.69
N ILE A 254 7.73 10.22 -7.42
CA ILE A 254 7.76 11.40 -8.28
C ILE A 254 9.12 11.44 -8.99
N VAL A 255 9.09 11.69 -10.29
CA VAL A 255 10.30 11.96 -11.09
C VAL A 255 10.29 13.43 -11.48
N SER A 256 11.31 14.17 -11.00
CA SER A 256 11.44 15.61 -11.29
C SER A 256 11.71 15.86 -12.78
N LYS A 257 11.62 17.13 -13.19
CA LYS A 257 11.93 17.53 -14.58
C LYS A 257 13.37 17.21 -15.01
N GLU A 258 14.29 17.11 -14.04
CA GLU A 258 15.69 16.72 -14.24
C GLU A 258 15.88 15.19 -14.27
N GLY A 259 14.79 14.42 -14.27
CA GLY A 259 14.81 12.96 -14.33
C GLY A 259 15.25 12.28 -13.02
N ARG A 260 15.15 12.96 -11.88
CA ARG A 260 15.51 12.41 -10.56
C ARG A 260 14.30 11.73 -9.90
N PRO A 261 14.32 10.40 -9.69
CA PRO A 261 13.25 9.70 -8.98
C PRO A 261 13.35 9.97 -7.47
N THR A 262 12.18 10.05 -6.82
CA THR A 262 12.02 10.22 -5.37
C THR A 262 10.89 9.31 -4.91
N VAL A 263 11.14 8.45 -3.92
CA VAL A 263 10.14 7.55 -3.33
C VAL A 263 9.19 8.34 -2.45
N LEU A 264 7.90 8.27 -2.72
CA LEU A 264 6.84 8.94 -1.94
C LEU A 264 6.30 8.06 -0.84
N GLU A 265 5.86 6.86 -1.21
CA GLU A 265 5.27 5.89 -0.29
C GLU A 265 5.39 4.45 -0.82
N ILE A 266 5.19 3.50 0.07
CA ILE A 266 5.20 2.08 -0.22
C ILE A 266 3.88 1.48 0.27
N ASN A 267 3.28 0.65 -0.58
CA ASN A 267 2.07 -0.10 -0.27
C ASN A 267 2.42 -1.57 -0.12
N ALA A 268 2.28 -2.11 1.11
CA ALA A 268 2.55 -3.51 1.41
C ALA A 268 1.44 -4.46 0.92
N LEU A 269 0.23 -3.93 0.74
CA LEU A 269 -0.94 -4.63 0.20
C LEU A 269 -1.61 -3.77 -0.87
N PRO A 270 -1.04 -3.70 -2.10
CA PRO A 270 -1.63 -2.95 -3.20
C PRO A 270 -3.06 -3.42 -3.51
N GLY A 271 -3.91 -2.47 -3.92
CA GLY A 271 -5.29 -2.75 -4.28
C GLY A 271 -5.44 -3.81 -5.37
N MET A 272 -6.52 -4.58 -5.28
CA MET A 272 -6.84 -5.69 -6.16
C MET A 272 -8.19 -5.49 -6.87
N THR A 273 -8.65 -4.24 -7.02
CA THR A 273 -9.82 -3.94 -7.86
C THR A 273 -9.47 -3.97 -9.35
N ALA A 274 -10.46 -3.97 -10.21
CA ALA A 274 -10.25 -3.95 -11.66
C ALA A 274 -9.55 -2.67 -12.18
N THR A 275 -9.50 -1.61 -11.38
CA THR A 275 -8.85 -0.34 -11.71
C THR A 275 -7.58 -0.08 -10.89
N SER A 276 -7.13 -1.09 -10.14
CA SER A 276 -5.91 -0.98 -9.33
C SER A 276 -4.65 -1.14 -10.16
N LEU A 277 -3.58 -0.44 -9.78
CA LEU A 277 -2.32 -0.37 -10.51
C LEU A 277 -1.62 -1.73 -10.62
N LEU A 278 -1.57 -2.53 -9.55
CA LEU A 278 -0.93 -3.85 -9.58
C LEU A 278 -1.54 -4.80 -10.61
N PRO A 279 -2.88 -4.97 -10.72
CA PRO A 279 -3.48 -5.75 -11.80
C PRO A 279 -3.14 -5.23 -13.21
N ASP A 280 -3.10 -3.90 -13.41
CA ASP A 280 -2.72 -3.29 -14.69
C ASP A 280 -1.25 -3.59 -15.05
N GLU A 281 -0.34 -3.47 -14.09
CA GLU A 281 1.09 -3.77 -14.24
C GLU A 281 1.30 -5.27 -14.53
N ALA A 282 0.59 -6.15 -13.82
CA ALA A 282 0.65 -7.59 -14.02
C ALA A 282 0.13 -8.00 -15.42
N LEU A 283 -0.99 -7.40 -15.84
CA LEU A 283 -1.55 -7.65 -17.17
C LEU A 283 -0.57 -7.24 -18.27
N GLN A 284 0.08 -6.08 -18.13
CA GLN A 284 1.11 -5.63 -19.06
C GLN A 284 2.34 -6.54 -19.09
N ALA A 285 2.66 -7.21 -17.98
CA ALA A 285 3.69 -8.25 -17.91
C ALA A 285 3.23 -9.60 -18.48
N GLY A 286 2.00 -9.70 -19.02
CA GLY A 286 1.44 -10.92 -19.59
C GLY A 286 0.77 -11.85 -18.57
N LEU A 287 0.51 -11.38 -17.35
CA LEU A 287 -0.11 -12.13 -16.28
C LEU A 287 -1.58 -11.72 -16.12
N SER A 288 -2.52 -12.63 -16.39
CA SER A 288 -3.95 -12.35 -16.16
C SER A 288 -4.27 -12.14 -14.68
N TYR A 289 -5.41 -11.54 -14.38
CA TYR A 289 -5.83 -11.32 -13.00
C TYR A 289 -5.94 -12.64 -12.20
N GLU A 290 -6.49 -13.69 -12.82
CA GLU A 290 -6.58 -15.02 -12.20
C GLU A 290 -5.17 -15.60 -11.94
N ALA A 291 -4.25 -15.46 -12.90
CA ALA A 291 -2.87 -15.93 -12.73
C ALA A 291 -2.12 -15.14 -11.66
N LEU A 292 -2.40 -13.84 -11.49
CA LEU A 292 -1.89 -13.03 -10.38
C LEU A 292 -2.40 -13.56 -9.04
N VAL A 293 -3.71 -13.75 -8.90
CA VAL A 293 -4.32 -14.28 -7.66
C VAL A 293 -3.77 -15.67 -7.33
N ASP A 294 -3.68 -16.56 -8.32
CA ASP A 294 -3.11 -17.90 -8.19
C ASP A 294 -1.67 -17.86 -7.68
N ARG A 295 -0.83 -17.00 -8.27
CA ARG A 295 0.58 -16.83 -7.86
C ARG A 295 0.71 -16.36 -6.43
N LEU A 296 -0.11 -15.40 -5.99
CA LEU A 296 -0.11 -14.90 -4.61
C LEU A 296 -0.52 -15.98 -3.61
N VAL A 297 -1.55 -16.78 -3.93
CA VAL A 297 -1.95 -17.94 -3.11
C VAL A 297 -0.80 -18.95 -3.01
N HIS A 298 -0.13 -19.25 -4.12
CA HIS A 298 1.00 -20.18 -4.13
C HIS A 298 2.21 -19.66 -3.34
N TYR A 299 2.51 -18.36 -3.37
CA TYR A 299 3.57 -17.77 -2.55
C TYR A 299 3.28 -17.97 -1.06
N ALA A 300 2.04 -17.70 -0.63
CA ALA A 300 1.64 -17.88 0.76
C ALA A 300 1.76 -19.34 1.22
N LEU A 301 1.29 -20.28 0.42
CA LEU A 301 1.36 -21.71 0.73
C LEU A 301 2.79 -22.25 0.76
N ALA A 302 3.63 -21.85 -0.21
CA ALA A 302 5.02 -22.29 -0.29
C ALA A 302 5.85 -21.85 0.90
N ARG A 303 5.55 -20.66 1.44
CA ARG A 303 6.21 -20.11 2.62
C ARG A 303 5.73 -20.76 3.92
N GLY A 304 4.44 -21.07 4.02
CA GLY A 304 3.81 -21.45 5.29
C GLY A 304 3.75 -20.27 6.26
N THR A 305 3.79 -20.55 7.56
CA THR A 305 3.88 -19.54 8.64
C THR A 305 5.32 -19.40 9.12
N GLU A 306 5.74 -18.17 9.44
CA GLU A 306 7.10 -17.92 9.98
C GLU A 306 7.31 -18.52 11.37
N THR A 307 6.23 -18.61 12.13
CA THR A 307 6.36 -18.93 13.54
C THR A 307 6.45 -20.41 13.83
N GLY A 308 6.21 -21.34 12.94
CA GLY A 308 6.41 -22.79 13.21
C GLY A 308 6.13 -23.26 14.66
N VAL A 309 5.64 -22.36 15.53
CA VAL A 309 5.71 -22.42 17.00
C VAL A 309 4.52 -23.14 17.60
N LEU A 310 3.43 -23.30 16.87
CA LEU A 310 2.24 -23.94 17.41
C LEU A 310 1.66 -24.97 16.43
N SER A 311 2.40 -26.05 16.18
CA SER A 311 1.72 -27.31 15.90
C SER A 311 1.12 -27.80 17.21
N PRO A 312 -0.18 -28.13 17.27
CA PRO A 312 -0.82 -28.61 18.49
C PRO A 312 -0.24 -29.91 18.99
#